data_ed87e2db09f99080c7dc8500daf5ddfb
#
_entry.id   ed87e2db09f99080c7dc8500daf5ddfb
#
_cell.length_a   1.000
_cell.length_b   1.000
_cell.length_c   1.000
_cell.angle_alpha   90.00
_cell.angle_beta   90.00
_cell.angle_gamma   90.00
#
_symmetry.space_group_name_H-M   'P 1'
#
loop_
_entity.id
_entity.type
_entity.pdbx_description
1 polymer ?
#
loop_
_entity_poly.entity_id
_entity_poly.type
_entity_poly.pdbx_seq_one_letter_code
_entity_poly.pdbx_strand_id
1 'polypeptide(L)'
;KLFTKLNNDSKTYYRNDVSETEIAEVEVMTGANLLMKKAVYEEVGGFDERYFMYGEDIDLCYTILRKGYKNFYYGKYSILHYKGESTVRDKIYLERFFGAMDIFIDKYYKKQKPFQYVLMKIGLKLKHFSEELKLKN
;
A
#
# COMPACT_ATOMS: atom_id res chain seq x y z
N LYS A 1 26.25 0.61 -5.33
CA LYS A 1 25.67 -0.20 -4.23
C LYS A 1 24.30 0.31 -3.72
N LEU A 2 24.03 1.63 -3.76
CA LEU A 2 22.73 2.19 -3.32
C LEU A 2 21.62 1.88 -4.35
N PHE A 3 21.91 1.98 -5.64
CA PHE A 3 20.96 1.70 -6.74
C PHE A 3 20.58 0.21 -6.85
N THR A 4 21.47 -0.71 -6.51
CA THR A 4 21.17 -2.14 -6.49
C THR A 4 20.23 -2.53 -5.35
N LYS A 5 20.25 -1.80 -4.22
CA LYS A 5 19.35 -2.02 -3.11
C LYS A 5 17.92 -1.56 -3.44
N LEU A 6 17.77 -0.41 -4.12
CA LEU A 6 16.47 0.09 -4.60
C LEU A 6 15.79 -0.84 -5.62
N ASN A 7 16.59 -1.51 -6.49
CA ASN A 7 16.07 -2.49 -7.45
C ASN A 7 15.63 -3.81 -6.79
N ASN A 8 16.26 -4.22 -5.70
CA ASN A 8 15.80 -5.39 -4.93
C ASN A 8 14.50 -5.11 -4.18
N ASP A 9 14.32 -3.90 -3.66
CA ASP A 9 13.09 -3.52 -2.94
C ASP A 9 11.86 -3.50 -3.88
N SER A 10 12.03 -3.11 -5.16
CA SER A 10 10.94 -3.16 -6.15
C SER A 10 10.54 -4.59 -6.53
N LYS A 11 11.49 -5.53 -6.59
CA LYS A 11 11.21 -6.95 -6.82
C LYS A 11 10.47 -7.58 -5.62
N THR A 12 10.79 -7.14 -4.41
CA THR A 12 10.15 -7.59 -3.18
C THR A 12 8.70 -7.10 -3.08
N TYR A 13 8.41 -5.88 -3.53
CA TYR A 13 7.06 -5.34 -3.52
C TYR A 13 6.08 -6.11 -4.42
N TYR A 14 6.48 -6.45 -5.64
CA TYR A 14 5.62 -7.19 -6.57
C TYR A 14 5.65 -8.71 -6.40
N ARG A 15 6.51 -9.24 -5.52
CA ARG A 15 6.65 -10.67 -5.24
C ARG A 15 6.66 -11.56 -6.49
N ASN A 16 7.40 -11.13 -7.52
CA ASN A 16 7.57 -11.88 -8.77
C ASN A 16 8.29 -13.23 -8.58
N ASP A 17 8.75 -13.50 -7.35
CA ASP A 17 9.33 -14.77 -6.90
C ASP A 17 8.26 -15.81 -6.53
N VAL A 18 7.01 -15.40 -6.34
CA VAL A 18 5.87 -16.26 -5.99
C VAL A 18 5.12 -16.65 -7.26
N SER A 19 4.90 -17.94 -7.47
CA SER A 19 4.07 -18.43 -8.57
C SER A 19 2.59 -18.06 -8.36
N GLU A 20 1.88 -17.78 -9.46
CA GLU A 20 0.45 -17.44 -9.43
C GLU A 20 -0.43 -18.54 -8.79
N THR A 21 0.02 -19.79 -8.78
CA THR A 21 -0.70 -20.94 -8.23
C THR A 21 -0.24 -21.37 -6.84
N GLU A 22 0.73 -20.64 -6.27
CA GLU A 22 1.36 -20.97 -5.00
C GLU A 22 0.60 -20.36 -3.82
N ILE A 23 0.85 -20.93 -2.62
CA ILE A 23 0.47 -20.31 -1.35
C ILE A 23 1.76 -19.79 -0.72
N ALA A 24 1.85 -18.50 -0.51
CA ALA A 24 3.06 -17.86 0.03
C ALA A 24 2.74 -16.80 1.07
N GLU A 25 3.61 -16.65 2.06
CA GLU A 25 3.57 -15.52 2.99
C GLU A 25 3.96 -14.24 2.24
N VAL A 26 3.15 -13.21 2.37
CA VAL A 26 3.34 -11.90 1.72
C VAL A 26 3.12 -10.78 2.70
N GLU A 27 3.72 -9.63 2.45
CA GLU A 27 3.55 -8.48 3.35
C GLU A 27 2.25 -7.73 3.05
N VAL A 28 1.93 -7.53 1.79
CA VAL A 28 0.79 -6.73 1.33
C VAL A 28 0.01 -7.48 0.27
N MET A 29 -1.30 -7.37 0.33
CA MET A 29 -2.26 -7.88 -0.67
C MET A 29 -3.15 -6.74 -1.14
N THR A 30 -3.67 -6.86 -2.37
CA THR A 30 -4.69 -5.94 -2.88
C THR A 30 -6.04 -6.15 -2.19
N GLY A 31 -6.76 -5.05 -1.96
CA GLY A 31 -8.11 -5.06 -1.41
C GLY A 31 -9.19 -5.69 -2.30
N ALA A 32 -8.85 -6.07 -3.54
CA ALA A 32 -9.79 -6.69 -4.48
C ALA A 32 -10.40 -8.00 -3.96
N ASN A 33 -9.64 -8.78 -3.18
CA ASN A 33 -10.14 -9.99 -2.51
C ASN A 33 -9.32 -10.28 -1.26
N LEU A 34 -9.84 -9.87 -0.11
CA LEU A 34 -9.27 -10.13 1.20
C LEU A 34 -10.22 -11.00 2.03
N LEU A 35 -9.71 -12.08 2.55
CA LEU A 35 -10.43 -12.97 3.45
C LEU A 35 -9.68 -13.08 4.78
N MET A 36 -10.37 -12.85 5.89
CA MET A 36 -9.80 -12.99 7.23
C MET A 36 -10.87 -13.38 8.27
N LYS A 37 -10.41 -13.85 9.43
CA LYS A 37 -11.31 -14.08 10.54
C LYS A 37 -11.85 -12.76 11.09
N LYS A 38 -13.16 -12.69 11.36
CA LYS A 38 -13.82 -11.51 11.95
C LYS A 38 -13.09 -11.03 13.22
N ALA A 39 -12.73 -11.95 14.11
CA ALA A 39 -12.02 -11.62 15.34
C ALA A 39 -10.68 -10.91 15.10
N VAL A 40 -9.92 -11.30 14.06
CA VAL A 40 -8.69 -10.61 13.68
C VAL A 40 -8.98 -9.22 13.15
N TYR A 41 -10.00 -9.07 12.30
CA TYR A 41 -10.42 -7.78 11.76
C TYR A 41 -10.79 -6.79 12.89
N GLU A 42 -11.58 -7.26 13.86
CA GLU A 42 -11.97 -6.46 15.01
C GLU A 42 -10.77 -6.10 15.92
N GLU A 43 -9.87 -7.06 16.17
CA GLU A 43 -8.68 -6.84 16.99
C GLU A 43 -7.71 -5.83 16.39
N VAL A 44 -7.55 -5.81 15.06
CA VAL A 44 -6.68 -4.85 14.38
C VAL A 44 -7.35 -3.48 14.17
N GLY A 45 -8.65 -3.37 14.46
CA GLY A 45 -9.42 -2.13 14.32
C GLY A 45 -10.05 -1.92 12.94
N GLY A 46 -10.02 -2.92 12.07
CA GLY A 46 -10.61 -2.86 10.74
C GLY A 46 -9.90 -1.91 9.78
N PHE A 47 -10.63 -1.47 8.76
CA PHE A 47 -10.15 -0.43 7.86
C PHE A 47 -10.12 0.93 8.57
N ASP A 48 -9.04 1.68 8.34
CA ASP A 48 -8.92 3.03 8.85
C ASP A 48 -9.70 4.00 7.95
N GLU A 49 -10.80 4.55 8.44
CA GLU A 49 -11.75 5.38 7.68
C GLU A 49 -11.16 6.70 7.15
N ARG A 50 -9.94 7.06 7.55
CA ARG A 50 -9.23 8.20 6.98
C ARG A 50 -8.82 7.97 5.53
N TYR A 51 -8.68 6.71 5.12
CA TYR A 51 -8.44 6.35 3.72
C TYR A 51 -9.76 6.33 2.97
N PHE A 52 -10.00 7.32 2.14
CA PHE A 52 -11.20 7.34 1.29
C PHE A 52 -11.09 6.33 0.14
N MET A 53 -9.92 6.26 -0.46
CA MET A 53 -9.58 5.34 -1.56
C MET A 53 -8.06 5.25 -1.66
N TYR A 54 -7.54 4.07 -1.96
CA TYR A 54 -6.11 3.72 -2.01
C TYR A 54 -5.43 3.66 -0.63
N GLY A 55 -4.63 2.62 -0.43
CA GLY A 55 -3.79 2.44 0.75
C GLY A 55 -4.49 1.87 1.97
N GLU A 56 -5.82 1.75 1.99
CA GLU A 56 -6.58 1.10 3.06
C GLU A 56 -6.21 -0.37 3.22
N ASP A 57 -5.97 -1.06 2.10
CA ASP A 57 -5.55 -2.45 2.06
C ASP A 57 -4.10 -2.63 2.53
N ILE A 58 -3.21 -1.73 2.11
CA ILE A 58 -1.83 -1.68 2.57
C ILE A 58 -1.77 -1.43 4.07
N ASP A 59 -2.54 -0.46 4.57
CA ASP A 59 -2.62 -0.12 5.99
C ASP A 59 -3.14 -1.28 6.83
N LEU A 60 -4.20 -1.94 6.38
CA LEU A 60 -4.76 -3.12 7.04
C LEU A 60 -3.74 -4.26 7.10
N CYS A 61 -3.14 -4.61 5.96
CA CYS A 61 -2.08 -5.64 5.91
C CYS A 61 -0.92 -5.31 6.86
N TYR A 62 -0.48 -4.07 6.87
CA TYR A 62 0.61 -3.63 7.75
C TYR A 62 0.21 -3.69 9.22
N THR A 63 -1.02 -3.31 9.57
CA THR A 63 -1.54 -3.41 10.94
C THR A 63 -1.62 -4.85 11.42
N ILE A 64 -2.07 -5.77 10.55
CA ILE A 64 -2.11 -7.22 10.81
C ILE A 64 -0.72 -7.75 11.16
N LEU A 65 0.30 -7.42 10.35
CA LEU A 65 1.68 -7.83 10.60
C LEU A 65 2.23 -7.25 11.91
N ARG A 66 1.93 -6.00 12.23
CA ARG A 66 2.35 -5.36 13.50
C ARG A 66 1.73 -5.98 14.74
N LYS A 67 0.61 -6.64 14.60
CA LYS A 67 -0.05 -7.43 15.66
C LYS A 67 0.50 -8.85 15.78
N GLY A 68 1.48 -9.22 14.94
CA GLY A 68 2.12 -10.55 14.96
C GLY A 68 1.40 -11.61 14.14
N TYR A 69 0.38 -11.24 13.39
CA TYR A 69 -0.26 -12.11 12.42
C TYR A 69 0.52 -12.13 11.10
N LYS A 70 0.13 -13.00 10.18
CA LYS A 70 0.75 -13.18 8.87
C LYS A 70 -0.28 -13.02 7.77
N ASN A 71 0.12 -12.43 6.66
CA ASN A 71 -0.65 -12.35 5.43
C ASN A 71 -0.20 -13.45 4.47
N PHE A 72 -1.15 -14.11 3.79
CA PHE A 72 -0.86 -15.16 2.84
C PHE A 72 -1.55 -14.88 1.50
N TYR A 73 -0.77 -14.92 0.42
CA TYR A 73 -1.31 -15.07 -0.92
C TYR A 73 -1.77 -16.51 -1.12
N TYR A 74 -3.00 -16.69 -1.63
CA TYR A 74 -3.58 -18.00 -1.87
C TYR A 74 -3.91 -18.17 -3.35
N GLY A 75 -2.96 -18.70 -4.12
CA GLY A 75 -3.04 -18.83 -5.57
C GLY A 75 -3.87 -20.01 -6.10
N LYS A 76 -4.60 -20.75 -5.23
CA LYS A 76 -5.42 -21.90 -5.67
C LYS A 76 -6.73 -21.49 -6.36
N TYR A 77 -7.15 -20.25 -6.18
CA TYR A 77 -8.33 -19.67 -6.81
C TYR A 77 -7.99 -18.32 -7.39
N SER A 78 -8.65 -17.98 -8.50
CA SER A 78 -8.55 -16.68 -9.14
C SER A 78 -9.91 -16.01 -9.20
N ILE A 79 -9.90 -14.69 -9.13
CA ILE A 79 -11.06 -13.84 -9.37
C ILE A 79 -10.79 -12.94 -10.57
N LEU A 80 -11.84 -12.61 -11.31
CA LEU A 80 -11.74 -11.62 -12.38
C LEU A 80 -11.91 -10.22 -11.73
N HIS A 81 -10.88 -9.40 -11.81
CA HIS A 81 -10.89 -8.03 -11.35
C HIS A 81 -10.61 -7.07 -12.50
N TYR A 82 -11.62 -6.27 -12.87
CA TYR A 82 -11.50 -5.27 -13.94
C TYR A 82 -10.69 -4.08 -13.44
N LYS A 83 -9.37 -4.17 -13.65
CA LYS A 83 -8.43 -3.16 -13.15
C LYS A 83 -8.50 -1.89 -13.99
N GLY A 84 -8.69 -0.74 -13.34
CA GLY A 84 -8.61 0.57 -13.99
C GLY A 84 -9.91 1.13 -14.58
N GLU A 85 -11.02 0.38 -14.59
CA GLU A 85 -12.29 0.88 -15.15
C GLU A 85 -12.90 2.05 -14.36
N SER A 86 -12.58 2.17 -13.09
CA SER A 86 -13.10 3.23 -12.20
C SER A 86 -12.10 4.38 -11.96
N THR A 87 -10.92 4.35 -12.57
CA THR A 87 -9.83 5.27 -12.21
C THR A 87 -9.38 6.10 -13.41
N VAL A 88 -9.88 7.33 -13.51
CA VAL A 88 -9.29 8.35 -14.37
C VAL A 88 -8.13 9.01 -13.61
N ARG A 89 -6.94 9.09 -14.22
CA ARG A 89 -5.78 9.78 -13.65
C ARG A 89 -5.93 11.30 -13.83
N ASP A 90 -6.76 11.87 -12.98
CA ASP A 90 -6.98 13.31 -12.90
C ASP A 90 -6.39 13.91 -11.61
N LYS A 91 -6.66 15.18 -11.36
CA LYS A 91 -6.21 15.87 -10.16
C LYS A 91 -6.78 15.24 -8.88
N ILE A 92 -8.04 14.79 -8.92
CA ILE A 92 -8.71 14.16 -7.77
C ILE A 92 -8.03 12.81 -7.46
N TYR A 93 -7.66 12.05 -8.49
CA TYR A 93 -6.86 10.84 -8.32
C TYR A 93 -5.55 11.12 -7.59
N LEU A 94 -4.80 12.15 -8.02
CA LEU A 94 -3.53 12.49 -7.39
C LEU A 94 -3.71 12.90 -5.93
N GLU A 95 -4.69 13.74 -5.63
CA GLU A 95 -5.01 14.18 -4.27
C GLU A 95 -5.31 12.97 -3.35
N ARG A 96 -6.13 12.04 -3.82
CA ARG A 96 -6.48 10.82 -3.06
C ARG A 96 -5.28 9.90 -2.87
N PHE A 97 -4.54 9.64 -3.93
CA PHE A 97 -3.39 8.74 -3.91
C PHE A 97 -2.26 9.25 -3.02
N PHE A 98 -1.86 10.51 -3.19
CA PHE A 98 -0.83 11.13 -2.35
C PHE A 98 -1.33 11.40 -0.94
N GLY A 99 -2.62 11.71 -0.76
CA GLY A 99 -3.26 11.83 0.55
C GLY A 99 -3.22 10.53 1.34
N ALA A 100 -3.47 9.39 0.72
CA ALA A 100 -3.35 8.07 1.35
C ALA A 100 -1.91 7.79 1.81
N MET A 101 -0.91 8.09 0.98
CA MET A 101 0.50 7.98 1.38
C MET A 101 0.85 8.89 2.56
N ASP A 102 0.29 10.10 2.58
CA ASP A 102 0.50 11.07 3.65
C ASP A 102 -0.05 10.56 5.00
N ILE A 103 -1.26 9.99 4.99
CA ILE A 103 -1.89 9.35 6.15
C ILE A 103 -1.01 8.21 6.67
N PHE A 104 -0.51 7.34 5.79
CA PHE A 104 0.36 6.23 6.16
C PHE A 104 1.65 6.70 6.83
N ILE A 105 2.31 7.69 6.24
CA ILE A 105 3.54 8.28 6.77
C ILE A 105 3.28 8.91 8.15
N ASP A 106 2.20 9.65 8.32
CA ASP A 106 1.83 10.26 9.60
C ASP A 106 1.54 9.21 10.68
N LYS A 107 0.82 8.16 10.31
CA LYS A 107 0.42 7.09 11.25
C LYS A 107 1.63 6.31 11.79
N TYR A 108 2.58 5.97 10.94
CA TYR A 108 3.63 5.01 11.31
C TYR A 108 5.01 5.61 11.54
N TYR A 109 5.30 6.78 10.97
CA TYR A 109 6.65 7.35 11.03
C TYR A 109 6.78 8.57 11.92
N LYS A 110 5.73 9.38 12.06
CA LYS A 110 5.79 10.67 12.77
C LYS A 110 6.39 10.58 14.17
N LYS A 111 5.95 9.59 14.97
CA LYS A 111 6.42 9.42 16.36
C LYS A 111 7.64 8.49 16.46
N GLN A 112 7.73 7.47 15.61
CA GLN A 112 8.70 6.39 15.76
C GLN A 112 10.03 6.68 15.06
N LYS A 113 10.01 7.43 13.95
CA LYS A 113 11.15 7.67 13.08
C LYS A 113 11.15 9.10 12.53
N PRO A 114 11.31 10.15 13.38
CA PRO A 114 11.08 11.54 13.01
C PRO A 114 11.97 12.03 11.85
N PHE A 115 13.21 11.58 11.77
CA PHE A 115 14.09 11.93 10.66
C PHE A 115 13.60 11.35 9.33
N GLN A 116 13.24 10.07 9.31
CA GLN A 116 12.67 9.43 8.12
C GLN A 116 11.33 10.06 7.74
N TYR A 117 10.50 10.39 8.72
CA TYR A 117 9.24 11.10 8.52
C TYR A 117 9.43 12.38 7.70
N VAL A 118 10.37 13.24 8.11
CA VAL A 118 10.64 14.50 7.41
C VAL A 118 11.07 14.25 5.96
N LEU A 119 12.01 13.32 5.75
CA LEU A 119 12.49 12.98 4.39
C LEU A 119 11.36 12.43 3.51
N MET A 120 10.53 11.54 4.06
CA MET A 120 9.40 10.97 3.32
C MET A 120 8.36 12.05 2.95
N LYS A 121 8.04 12.97 3.88
CA LYS A 121 7.11 14.08 3.61
C LYS A 121 7.64 15.03 2.51
N ILE A 122 8.92 15.34 2.53
CA ILE A 122 9.56 16.15 1.46
C ILE A 122 9.48 15.40 0.12
N GLY A 123 9.91 14.15 0.09
CA GLY A 123 9.87 13.33 -1.13
C GLY A 123 8.46 13.17 -1.70
N LEU A 124 7.47 12.96 -0.83
CA LEU A 124 6.07 12.84 -1.20
C LEU A 124 5.56 14.13 -1.87
N LYS A 125 5.83 15.30 -1.27
CA LYS A 125 5.43 16.60 -1.82
C LYS A 125 6.08 16.88 -3.18
N LEU A 126 7.37 16.63 -3.30
CA LEU A 126 8.09 16.81 -4.56
C LEU A 126 7.53 15.89 -5.67
N LYS A 127 7.24 14.63 -5.32
CA LYS A 127 6.66 13.68 -6.27
C LYS A 127 5.24 14.09 -6.67
N HIS A 128 4.40 14.49 -5.71
CA HIS A 128 3.05 14.98 -5.99
C HIS A 128 3.08 16.17 -6.95
N PHE A 129 3.89 17.18 -6.66
CA PHE A 129 4.08 18.35 -7.52
C PHE A 129 4.54 17.97 -8.93
N SER A 130 5.49 17.04 -9.03
CA SER A 130 5.96 16.52 -10.33
C SER A 130 4.84 15.85 -11.15
N GLU A 131 3.96 15.07 -10.51
CA GLU A 131 2.83 14.43 -11.19
C GLU A 131 1.73 15.44 -11.58
N GLU A 132 1.49 16.46 -10.75
CA GLU A 132 0.56 17.56 -11.11
C GLU A 132 1.03 18.34 -12.36
N LEU A 133 2.35 18.57 -12.50
CA LEU A 133 2.89 19.23 -13.68
C LEU A 133 2.66 18.40 -14.96
N LYS A 134 2.71 17.07 -14.86
CA LYS A 134 2.46 16.17 -16.00
C LYS A 134 0.99 16.16 -16.44
N LEU A 135 0.05 16.46 -15.54
CA LEU A 135 -1.37 16.56 -15.91
C LEU A 135 -1.71 17.85 -16.65
N LYS A 136 -0.85 18.87 -16.58
CA LYS A 136 -1.06 20.18 -17.23
C LYS A 136 -0.49 20.25 -18.65
N ASN A 137 0.33 19.27 -19.01
CA ASN A 137 0.97 19.14 -20.33
C ASN A 137 0.33 18.02 -21.15
#